data_f14855462b3693e13672dc68b1ad3e90
#
_entry.id   f14855462b3693e13672dc68b1ad3e90
#
_cell.length_a   1.000
_cell.length_b   1.000
_cell.length_c   1.000
_cell.angle_alpha   90.00
_cell.angle_beta   90.00
_cell.angle_gamma   90.00
#
_symmetry.space_group_name_H-M   'P 1'
#
loop_
_entity.id
_entity.type
_entity.pdbx_description
1 polymer ?
#
loop_
_entity_poly.entity_id
_entity_poly.type
_entity_poly.pdbx_seq_one_letter_code
_entity_poly.pdbx_strand_id
1 'polypeptide(L)'
;MKLEDMTLDLEQQVEVKADIGDVFKGVLYRFGEGSTNPNGESMQMILEQWAGGRWFRDRGNGIGHLWGHVQVIKPPVLLELSGPMFMSYPALNHVELRLEQIAGGTKVSLRHRAIGLLDAGHREGIGKGWGHYLDNIRKDFADGVAAQRA
;
A
#
# COMPACT_ATOMS: atom_id res chain seq x y z
N MET A 1 27.33 11.66 3.14
CA MET A 1 26.07 10.89 3.16
C MET A 1 26.42 9.41 3.20
N LYS A 2 25.91 8.70 4.17
CA LYS A 2 26.16 7.28 4.34
C LYS A 2 25.12 6.47 3.57
N LEU A 3 25.45 5.23 3.21
CA LEU A 3 24.53 4.33 2.52
C LEU A 3 23.21 4.16 3.30
N GLU A 4 23.28 4.04 4.62
CA GLU A 4 22.10 3.90 5.47
C GLU A 4 21.15 5.10 5.41
N ASP A 5 21.67 6.30 5.07
CA ASP A 5 20.84 7.50 4.88
C ASP A 5 20.14 7.48 3.54
N MET A 6 20.58 6.64 2.62
CA MET A 6 20.05 6.52 1.26
C MET A 6 19.18 5.28 1.08
N THR A 7 18.99 4.49 2.12
CA THR A 7 18.19 3.26 2.04
C THR A 7 17.15 3.18 3.13
N LEU A 8 16.06 2.48 2.83
CA LEU A 8 14.99 2.22 3.77
C LEU A 8 14.59 0.75 3.63
N ASP A 9 14.35 0.08 4.74
CA ASP A 9 13.78 -1.26 4.77
C ASP A 9 12.94 -1.38 6.04
N LEU A 10 11.63 -1.47 5.86
CA LEU A 10 10.71 -1.65 6.98
C LEU A 10 9.68 -2.72 6.66
N GLU A 11 9.25 -3.40 7.70
CA GLU A 11 8.22 -4.43 7.62
C GLU A 11 7.17 -4.19 8.68
N GLN A 12 5.92 -4.45 8.31
CA GLN A 12 4.79 -4.45 9.23
C GLN A 12 3.85 -5.58 8.82
N GLN A 13 3.03 -6.03 9.75
CA GLN A 13 2.03 -7.04 9.45
C GLN A 13 0.78 -6.83 10.29
N VAL A 14 -0.31 -7.38 9.79
CA VAL A 14 -1.60 -7.35 10.48
C VAL A 14 -2.30 -8.69 10.22
N GLU A 15 -3.07 -9.14 11.20
CA GLU A 15 -3.94 -10.30 11.04
C GLU A 15 -5.38 -9.82 10.85
N VAL A 16 -6.03 -10.37 9.83
CA VAL A 16 -7.38 -10.00 9.45
C VAL A 16 -8.27 -11.23 9.53
N LYS A 17 -9.40 -11.11 10.22
CA LYS A 17 -10.34 -12.23 10.42
C LYS A 17 -11.26 -12.39 9.23
N ALA A 18 -10.71 -12.75 8.08
CA ALA A 18 -11.46 -12.96 6.86
C ALA A 18 -10.68 -13.86 5.90
N ASP A 19 -11.37 -14.36 4.90
CA ASP A 19 -10.81 -15.19 3.86
C ASP A 19 -9.77 -14.46 3.02
N ILE A 20 -8.72 -15.15 2.61
CA ILE A 20 -7.60 -14.58 1.87
C ILE A 20 -8.02 -13.89 0.57
N GLY A 21 -8.99 -14.45 -0.15
CA GLY A 21 -9.50 -13.83 -1.38
C GLY A 21 -10.17 -12.48 -1.13
N ASP A 22 -10.98 -12.42 -0.08
CA ASP A 22 -11.67 -11.19 0.31
C ASP A 22 -10.67 -10.15 0.83
N VAL A 23 -9.70 -10.58 1.63
CA VAL A 23 -8.66 -9.67 2.15
C VAL A 23 -7.81 -9.10 1.01
N PHE A 24 -7.48 -9.89 0.01
CA PHE A 24 -6.73 -9.38 -1.14
C PHE A 24 -7.50 -8.30 -1.89
N LYS A 25 -8.80 -8.48 -2.08
CA LYS A 25 -9.67 -7.44 -2.66
C LYS A 25 -9.67 -6.18 -1.80
N GLY A 26 -9.69 -6.35 -0.48
CA GLY A 26 -9.60 -5.24 0.46
C GLY A 26 -8.28 -4.48 0.36
N VAL A 27 -7.17 -5.19 0.15
CA VAL A 27 -5.86 -4.58 -0.10
C VAL A 27 -5.92 -3.73 -1.37
N LEU A 28 -6.41 -4.29 -2.47
CA LEU A 28 -6.53 -3.54 -3.73
C LEU A 28 -7.42 -2.30 -3.57
N TYR A 29 -8.51 -2.42 -2.84
CA TYR A 29 -9.40 -1.31 -2.55
C TYR A 29 -8.69 -0.19 -1.79
N ARG A 30 -7.96 -0.54 -0.72
CA ARG A 30 -7.27 0.45 0.13
C ARG A 30 -6.08 1.09 -0.57
N PHE A 31 -5.45 0.42 -1.52
CA PHE A 31 -4.40 1.02 -2.35
C PHE A 31 -4.97 1.86 -3.50
N GLY A 32 -6.21 1.61 -3.91
CA GLY A 32 -6.91 2.32 -4.95
C GLY A 32 -7.91 3.34 -4.40
N GLU A 33 -9.15 3.25 -4.86
CA GLU A 33 -10.21 4.22 -4.58
C GLU A 33 -10.53 4.39 -3.08
N GLY A 34 -10.27 3.38 -2.27
CA GLY A 34 -10.47 3.43 -0.82
C GLY A 34 -9.32 4.02 -0.03
N SER A 35 -8.27 4.50 -0.70
CA SER A 35 -7.13 5.11 -0.03
C SER A 35 -7.54 6.41 0.66
N THR A 36 -7.21 6.53 1.96
CA THR A 36 -7.53 7.72 2.75
C THR A 36 -6.29 8.22 3.50
N ASN A 37 -6.28 9.52 3.78
CA ASN A 37 -5.29 10.09 4.69
C ASN A 37 -5.70 9.80 6.15
N PRO A 38 -4.86 10.12 7.15
CA PRO A 38 -5.21 9.88 8.55
C PRO A 38 -6.49 10.57 9.03
N ASN A 39 -6.94 11.62 8.34
CA ASN A 39 -8.19 12.31 8.65
C ASN A 39 -9.41 11.66 8.00
N GLY A 40 -9.23 10.56 7.27
CA GLY A 40 -10.32 9.86 6.58
C GLY A 40 -10.70 10.47 5.24
N GLU A 41 -9.97 11.47 4.75
CA GLU A 41 -10.24 12.09 3.46
C GLU A 41 -9.68 11.24 2.32
N SER A 42 -10.41 11.17 1.20
CA SER A 42 -9.96 10.41 0.04
C SER A 42 -8.64 10.95 -0.50
N MET A 43 -7.72 10.04 -0.76
CA MET A 43 -6.46 10.35 -1.43
C MET A 43 -6.62 10.42 -2.95
N GLN A 44 -7.80 10.11 -3.47
CA GLN A 44 -8.08 10.13 -4.91
C GLN A 44 -7.08 9.25 -5.70
N MET A 45 -6.77 8.08 -5.12
CA MET A 45 -5.87 7.13 -5.76
C MET A 45 -6.59 6.26 -6.76
N ILE A 46 -5.88 5.92 -7.82
CA ILE A 46 -6.30 4.93 -8.81
C ILE A 46 -5.23 3.86 -8.88
N LEU A 47 -5.66 2.61 -8.81
CA LEU A 47 -4.79 1.44 -8.99
C LEU A 47 -5.33 0.63 -10.16
N GLU A 48 -4.57 0.57 -11.23
CA GLU A 48 -4.86 -0.27 -12.39
C GLU A 48 -4.37 -1.69 -12.07
N GLN A 49 -5.28 -2.63 -11.97
CA GLN A 49 -5.04 -3.94 -11.36
C GLN A 49 -4.52 -4.98 -12.34
N TRP A 50 -3.41 -4.67 -13.01
CA TRP A 50 -2.69 -5.58 -13.90
C TRP A 50 -1.21 -5.23 -13.92
N ALA A 51 -0.37 -6.17 -14.33
CA ALA A 51 1.09 -5.92 -14.41
C ALA A 51 1.37 -4.78 -15.38
N GLY A 52 2.14 -3.80 -14.94
CA GLY A 52 2.38 -2.57 -15.68
C GLY A 52 1.33 -1.50 -15.47
N GLY A 53 0.23 -1.81 -14.78
CA GLY A 53 -0.80 -0.84 -14.44
C GLY A 53 -0.25 0.31 -13.59
N ARG A 54 -0.89 1.47 -13.69
CA ARG A 54 -0.45 2.65 -12.95
C ARG A 54 -1.04 2.67 -11.55
N TRP A 55 -0.31 3.28 -10.65
CA TRP A 55 -0.74 3.60 -9.29
C TRP A 55 -0.48 5.07 -9.10
N PHE A 56 -1.54 5.88 -9.07
CA PHE A 56 -1.39 7.31 -9.12
C PHE A 56 -2.53 8.04 -8.42
N ARG A 57 -2.25 9.29 -8.07
CA ARG A 57 -3.23 10.19 -7.51
C ARG A 57 -3.80 11.05 -8.63
N ASP A 58 -5.11 11.00 -8.83
CA ASP A 58 -5.81 11.79 -9.85
C ASP A 58 -6.65 12.86 -9.17
N ARG A 59 -6.24 14.11 -9.35
CA ARG A 59 -6.94 15.27 -8.77
C ARG A 59 -7.82 15.99 -9.79
N GLY A 60 -7.94 15.43 -11.00
CA GLY A 60 -8.73 15.99 -12.09
C GLY A 60 -7.97 17.03 -12.90
N ASN A 61 -8.46 17.29 -14.11
CA ASN A 61 -7.90 18.30 -15.03
C ASN A 61 -6.40 18.11 -15.34
N GLY A 62 -5.94 16.86 -15.38
CA GLY A 62 -4.54 16.56 -15.62
C GLY A 62 -3.61 16.83 -14.46
N ILE A 63 -4.16 17.14 -13.29
CA ILE A 63 -3.38 17.36 -12.07
C ILE A 63 -3.33 16.04 -11.29
N GLY A 64 -2.13 15.63 -10.90
CA GLY A 64 -1.96 14.40 -10.16
C GLY A 64 -0.52 14.10 -9.82
N HIS A 65 -0.30 12.90 -9.28
CA HIS A 65 1.03 12.45 -8.89
C HIS A 65 1.14 10.95 -9.16
N LEU A 66 2.06 10.56 -10.03
CA LEU A 66 2.34 9.14 -10.29
C LEU A 66 3.15 8.57 -9.12
N TRP A 67 2.57 7.59 -8.44
CA TRP A 67 3.24 6.92 -7.32
C TRP A 67 4.01 5.68 -7.75
N GLY A 68 3.59 5.04 -8.84
CA GLY A 68 4.29 3.89 -9.34
C GLY A 68 3.49 3.06 -10.33
N HIS A 69 3.95 1.83 -10.47
CA HIS A 69 3.32 0.82 -11.33
C HIS A 69 3.19 -0.50 -10.58
N VAL A 70 2.22 -1.28 -10.97
CA VAL A 70 2.11 -2.66 -10.52
C VAL A 70 3.24 -3.46 -11.18
N GLN A 71 4.16 -3.96 -10.37
CA GLN A 71 5.27 -4.80 -10.83
C GLN A 71 4.84 -6.26 -10.90
N VAL A 72 4.16 -6.74 -9.85
CA VAL A 72 3.65 -8.11 -9.79
C VAL A 72 2.26 -8.08 -9.16
N ILE A 73 1.35 -8.82 -9.74
CA ILE A 73 0.03 -9.06 -9.13
C ILE A 73 -0.33 -10.54 -9.29
N LYS A 74 -0.49 -11.23 -8.17
CA LYS A 74 -0.86 -12.65 -8.11
C LYS A 74 -1.94 -12.84 -7.06
N PRO A 75 -3.20 -12.60 -7.41
CA PRO A 75 -4.30 -12.84 -6.46
C PRO A 75 -4.33 -14.31 -6.02
N PRO A 76 -4.57 -14.61 -4.75
CA PRO A 76 -4.79 -13.67 -3.63
C PRO A 76 -3.56 -13.49 -2.74
N VAL A 77 -2.35 -13.73 -3.21
CA VAL A 77 -1.17 -13.87 -2.36
C VAL A 77 -0.13 -12.76 -2.47
N LEU A 78 -0.09 -12.01 -3.58
CA LEU A 78 1.02 -11.08 -3.79
C LEU A 78 0.62 -9.84 -4.59
N LEU A 79 1.04 -8.68 -4.10
CA LEU A 79 1.02 -7.42 -4.84
C LEU A 79 2.37 -6.73 -4.62
N GLU A 80 3.07 -6.39 -5.72
CA GLU A 80 4.30 -5.60 -5.66
C GLU A 80 4.12 -4.34 -6.49
N LEU A 81 4.48 -3.21 -5.89
CA LEU A 81 4.41 -1.88 -6.50
C LEU A 81 5.79 -1.26 -6.50
N SER A 82 6.15 -0.54 -7.56
CA SER A 82 7.43 0.15 -7.63
C SER A 82 7.28 1.53 -8.25
N GLY A 83 8.03 2.50 -7.74
CA GLY A 83 8.01 3.87 -8.24
C GLY A 83 8.42 4.90 -7.21
N PRO A 84 8.20 6.20 -7.52
CA PRO A 84 8.58 7.29 -6.62
C PRO A 84 7.68 7.42 -5.40
N MET A 85 6.47 6.89 -5.45
CA MET A 85 5.44 7.04 -4.43
C MET A 85 5.12 8.53 -4.19
N PHE A 86 4.98 8.93 -2.94
CA PHE A 86 4.70 10.33 -2.58
C PHE A 86 5.97 11.20 -2.55
N MET A 87 7.10 10.65 -2.97
CA MET A 87 8.39 11.32 -2.89
C MET A 87 8.64 12.18 -4.12
N SER A 88 8.76 13.50 -3.94
CA SER A 88 9.06 14.45 -5.00
C SER A 88 10.55 14.77 -5.07
N TYR A 89 11.38 13.75 -4.89
CA TYR A 89 12.84 13.80 -4.97
C TYR A 89 13.35 12.46 -5.52
N PRO A 90 14.62 12.36 -5.94
CA PRO A 90 15.13 11.14 -6.55
C PRO A 90 15.16 9.96 -5.57
N ALA A 91 14.19 9.09 -5.67
CA ALA A 91 14.10 7.86 -4.90
C ALA A 91 13.31 6.81 -5.66
N LEU A 92 13.71 5.56 -5.50
CA LEU A 92 13.01 4.41 -6.03
C LEU A 92 12.51 3.56 -4.87
N ASN A 93 11.23 3.24 -4.90
CA ASN A 93 10.56 2.46 -3.86
C ASN A 93 10.07 1.14 -4.42
N HIS A 94 10.09 0.13 -3.57
CA HIS A 94 9.47 -1.16 -3.82
C HIS A 94 8.62 -1.51 -2.60
N VAL A 95 7.33 -1.73 -2.83
CA VAL A 95 6.38 -2.12 -1.79
C VAL A 95 5.82 -3.48 -2.12
N GLU A 96 5.89 -4.40 -1.17
CA GLU A 96 5.42 -5.77 -1.32
C GLU A 96 4.38 -6.06 -0.27
N LEU A 97 3.22 -6.57 -0.72
CA LEU A 97 2.20 -7.11 0.17
C LEU A 97 2.04 -8.59 -0.11
N ARG A 98 2.33 -9.40 0.91
CA ARG A 98 2.13 -10.85 0.88
C ARG A 98 1.00 -11.22 1.81
N LEU A 99 0.11 -12.07 1.31
CA LEU A 99 -0.99 -12.60 2.09
C LEU A 99 -0.79 -14.09 2.28
N GLU A 100 -1.01 -14.53 3.52
CA GLU A 100 -0.88 -15.92 3.91
C GLU A 100 -2.09 -16.32 4.72
N GLN A 101 -2.71 -17.43 4.35
CA GLN A 101 -3.82 -17.97 5.13
C GLN A 101 -3.30 -18.53 6.45
N ILE A 102 -3.92 -18.14 7.55
CA ILE A 102 -3.59 -18.60 8.89
C ILE A 102 -4.84 -19.15 9.54
N ALA A 103 -4.69 -19.78 10.71
CA ALA A 103 -5.84 -20.23 11.48
C ALA A 103 -6.72 -19.02 11.85
N GLY A 104 -7.98 -19.06 11.41
CA GLY A 104 -8.95 -18.00 11.70
C GLY A 104 -8.89 -16.77 10.82
N GLY A 105 -8.06 -16.74 9.78
CA GLY A 105 -8.02 -15.58 8.91
C GLY A 105 -6.83 -15.51 7.97
N THR A 106 -6.35 -14.29 7.76
CA THR A 106 -5.28 -13.99 6.81
C THR A 106 -4.25 -13.08 7.47
N LYS A 107 -2.97 -13.40 7.30
CA LYS A 107 -1.89 -12.50 7.68
C LYS A 107 -1.50 -11.68 6.44
N VAL A 108 -1.50 -10.37 6.60
CA VAL A 108 -1.03 -9.43 5.58
C VAL A 108 0.31 -8.87 6.03
N SER A 109 1.35 -9.11 5.25
CA SER A 109 2.69 -8.61 5.51
C SER A 109 3.05 -7.57 4.47
N LEU A 110 3.52 -6.41 4.91
CA LEU A 110 3.97 -5.33 4.06
C LEU A 110 5.45 -5.10 4.27
N ARG A 111 6.20 -5.03 3.17
CA ARG A 111 7.60 -4.64 3.20
C ARG A 111 7.81 -3.48 2.26
N HIS A 112 8.37 -2.41 2.77
CA HIS A 112 8.72 -1.22 1.98
C HIS A 112 10.24 -1.04 2.02
N ARG A 113 10.86 -1.12 0.85
CA ARG A 113 12.28 -0.83 0.66
C ARG A 113 12.43 0.33 -0.30
N ALA A 114 13.43 1.17 -0.05
CA ALA A 114 13.71 2.30 -0.92
C ALA A 114 15.19 2.58 -1.00
N ILE A 115 15.58 3.21 -2.09
CA ILE A 115 16.94 3.74 -2.28
C ILE A 115 16.84 5.11 -2.95
N GLY A 116 17.63 6.07 -2.49
CA GLY A 116 17.68 7.40 -3.04
C GLY A 116 17.97 8.47 -2.01
N LEU A 117 17.65 9.72 -2.36
CA LEU A 117 17.87 10.87 -1.50
C LEU A 117 16.71 11.04 -0.50
N LEU A 118 16.62 10.12 0.44
CA LEU A 118 15.48 10.04 1.35
C LEU A 118 15.40 11.22 2.31
N ASP A 119 14.26 11.89 2.32
CA ASP A 119 13.97 12.97 3.24
C ASP A 119 13.80 12.43 4.68
N ALA A 120 14.47 13.05 5.64
CA ALA A 120 14.43 12.58 7.03
C ALA A 120 13.03 12.62 7.64
N GLY A 121 12.24 13.64 7.29
CA GLY A 121 10.85 13.77 7.76
C GLY A 121 9.96 12.66 7.21
N HIS A 122 10.13 12.30 5.94
CA HIS A 122 9.42 11.17 5.34
C HIS A 122 9.82 9.86 6.00
N ARG A 123 11.11 9.66 6.23
CA ARG A 123 11.63 8.45 6.87
C ARG A 123 10.96 8.18 8.22
N GLU A 124 10.75 9.22 9.02
CA GLU A 124 10.08 9.09 10.32
C GLU A 124 8.59 8.78 10.19
N GLY A 125 7.92 9.34 9.17
CA GLY A 125 6.48 9.22 9.00
C GLY A 125 6.00 7.97 8.25
N ILE A 126 6.88 7.32 7.49
CA ILE A 126 6.51 6.19 6.62
C ILE A 126 5.90 5.03 7.41
N GLY A 127 6.50 4.67 8.54
CA GLY A 127 5.99 3.58 9.38
C GLY A 127 4.56 3.84 9.88
N LYS A 128 4.27 5.06 10.28
CA LYS A 128 2.93 5.46 10.73
C LYS A 128 1.93 5.40 9.58
N GLY A 129 2.34 5.82 8.38
CA GLY A 129 1.51 5.78 7.19
C GLY A 129 1.10 4.34 6.84
N TRP A 130 2.05 3.42 6.84
CA TRP A 130 1.74 2.01 6.58
C TRP A 130 0.89 1.39 7.69
N GLY A 131 1.12 1.77 8.93
CA GLY A 131 0.27 1.35 10.05
C GLY A 131 -1.19 1.76 9.85
N HIS A 132 -1.42 2.97 9.35
CA HIS A 132 -2.75 3.47 8.99
C HIS A 132 -3.39 2.59 7.89
N TYR A 133 -2.66 2.27 6.82
CA TYR A 133 -3.16 1.41 5.76
C TYR A 133 -3.55 0.01 6.25
N LEU A 134 -2.66 -0.63 7.00
CA LEU A 134 -2.91 -1.98 7.50
C LEU A 134 -4.07 -1.99 8.52
N ASP A 135 -4.15 -0.98 9.37
CA ASP A 135 -5.24 -0.87 10.33
C ASP A 135 -6.60 -0.67 9.64
N ASN A 136 -6.64 0.10 8.56
CA ASN A 136 -7.85 0.27 7.77
C ASN A 136 -8.28 -1.04 7.11
N ILE A 137 -7.34 -1.81 6.58
CA ILE A 137 -7.63 -3.14 6.02
C ILE A 137 -8.25 -4.02 7.11
N ARG A 138 -7.65 -4.06 8.29
CA ARG A 138 -8.17 -4.86 9.41
C ARG A 138 -9.59 -4.41 9.81
N LYS A 139 -9.81 -3.11 9.93
CA LYS A 139 -11.11 -2.53 10.33
C LYS A 139 -12.21 -2.81 9.32
N ASP A 140 -11.88 -2.85 8.04
CA ASP A 140 -12.85 -3.13 6.98
C ASP A 140 -13.53 -4.50 7.15
N PHE A 141 -12.88 -5.43 7.84
CA PHE A 141 -13.37 -6.78 8.04
C PHE A 141 -13.88 -7.03 9.47
N ALA A 142 -13.76 -6.06 10.36
CA ALA A 142 -14.17 -6.23 11.76
C ALA A 142 -15.66 -6.51 11.91
N ASP A 143 -16.51 -5.90 11.05
CA ASP A 143 -17.97 -6.02 11.10
C ASP A 143 -18.57 -6.60 9.80
N GLY A 144 -17.77 -7.29 8.99
CA GLY A 144 -18.22 -7.85 7.72
C GLY A 144 -18.54 -6.81 6.64
N VAL A 145 -18.19 -5.56 6.84
CA VAL A 145 -18.50 -4.45 5.91
C VAL A 145 -17.81 -4.64 4.56
N ALA A 146 -16.63 -5.21 4.53
CA ALA A 146 -15.88 -5.40 3.28
C ALA A 146 -16.58 -6.35 2.30
N ALA A 147 -17.40 -7.27 2.78
CA ALA A 147 -18.17 -8.17 1.93
C ALA A 147 -19.09 -7.39 0.98
N GLN A 148 -19.51 -6.19 1.35
CA GLN A 148 -20.39 -5.33 0.54
C GLN A 148 -19.62 -4.59 -0.56
N ARG A 149 -18.29 -4.58 -0.52
CA ARG A 149 -17.42 -3.91 -1.48
C ARG A 149 -16.86 -4.85 -2.55
N ALA A 150 -17.05 -6.12 -2.34
CA ALA A 150 -16.55 -7.17 -3.25
C ALA A 150 -17.42 -7.27 -4.56
#